data_af8153830681973784c255ca58bb090f
#
_entry.id   af8153830681973784c255ca58bb090f
#
_cell.length_a   1.000
_cell.length_b   1.000
_cell.length_c   1.000
_cell.angle_alpha   90.00
_cell.angle_beta   90.00
_cell.angle_gamma   90.00
#
_symmetry.space_group_name_H-M   'P 1'
#
loop_
_entity.id
_entity.type
_entity.pdbx_description
1 polymer ?
#
loop_
_entity_poly.entity_id
_entity_poly.type
_entity_poly.pdbx_seq_one_letter_code
_entity_poly.pdbx_strand_id
1 'polypeptide(L)'
;MRLYDSLEMFDIGLSHVRKWMRCGQAIRQSTHLPLDTAYSLGDSLTFWAVPAGALADDRYVGHRRYHTVLSPIDEPLAVYVRPKTALRPAGAYSDVSDRGRFGLPNDDEEGVPCVVPVGGILIMEECEAMRINATSVAVGRVSVVRVTVEGF
;
A
#
# COMPACT_ATOMS: atom_id res chain seq x y z
N MET A 1 -1.34 0.15 10.83
CA MET A 1 -1.77 1.05 9.73
C MET A 1 -1.70 2.48 10.21
N ARG A 2 -1.17 3.35 9.38
CA ARG A 2 -1.16 4.80 9.63
C ARG A 2 -1.76 5.50 8.41
N LEU A 3 -2.60 6.51 8.67
CA LEU A 3 -3.28 7.28 7.64
C LEU A 3 -2.95 8.77 7.82
N TYR A 4 -2.51 9.40 6.74
CA TYR A 4 -2.30 10.85 6.66
C TYR A 4 -3.25 11.42 5.61
N ASP A 5 -3.93 12.51 5.93
CA ASP A 5 -4.92 13.11 5.02
C ASP A 5 -4.27 13.81 3.82
N SER A 6 -2.99 14.15 3.92
CA SER A 6 -2.25 14.83 2.86
C SER A 6 -0.76 14.51 2.92
N LEU A 7 -0.07 14.77 1.81
CA LEU A 7 1.38 14.65 1.74
C LEU A 7 2.07 15.67 2.66
N GLU A 8 1.48 16.82 2.86
CA GLU A 8 1.99 17.83 3.80
C GLU A 8 2.02 17.28 5.23
N MET A 9 0.93 16.68 5.69
CA MET A 9 0.86 16.05 7.01
C MET A 9 1.83 14.89 7.15
N PHE A 10 1.99 14.10 6.11
CA PHE A 10 2.98 13.02 6.07
C PHE A 10 4.41 13.57 6.23
N ASP A 11 4.76 14.62 5.49
CA ASP A 11 6.08 15.24 5.56
C ASP A 11 6.38 15.81 6.95
N ILE A 12 5.41 16.48 7.56
CA ILE A 12 5.56 17.02 8.92
C ILE A 12 5.88 15.90 9.91
N GLY A 13 5.21 14.75 9.79
CA GLY A 13 5.39 13.63 10.71
C GLY A 13 6.64 12.80 10.48
N LEU A 14 7.07 12.62 9.23
CA LEU A 14 8.02 11.57 8.86
C LEU A 14 9.23 12.02 8.05
N SER A 15 9.24 13.22 7.48
CA SER A 15 10.33 13.63 6.57
C SER A 15 11.70 13.77 7.22
N HIS A 16 11.76 13.80 8.54
CA HIS A 16 13.03 13.81 9.28
C HIS A 16 13.80 12.48 9.20
N VAL A 17 13.13 11.41 8.76
CA VAL A 17 13.77 10.11 8.50
C VAL A 17 13.97 9.97 7.00
N ARG A 18 15.21 9.70 6.58
CA ARG A 18 15.60 9.71 5.15
C ARG A 18 14.72 8.82 4.28
N LYS A 19 14.44 7.61 4.69
CA LYS A 19 13.60 6.70 3.87
C LYS A 19 12.18 7.22 3.69
N TRP A 20 11.62 7.87 4.70
CA TRP A 20 10.29 8.46 4.61
C TRP A 20 10.27 9.75 3.80
N MET A 21 11.34 10.55 3.89
CA MET A 21 11.52 11.70 3.01
C MET A 21 11.56 11.26 1.54
N ARG A 22 12.30 10.20 1.24
CA ARG A 22 12.34 9.61 -0.11
C ARG A 22 10.98 9.05 -0.54
N CYS A 23 10.23 8.47 0.39
CA CYS A 23 8.86 8.02 0.13
C CYS A 23 7.97 9.19 -0.31
N GLY A 24 8.03 10.32 0.36
CA GLY A 24 7.32 11.53 -0.04
C GLY A 24 7.73 12.02 -1.42
N GLN A 25 9.00 12.00 -1.75
CA GLN A 25 9.52 12.33 -3.09
C GLN A 25 8.96 11.37 -4.15
N ALA A 26 8.94 10.07 -3.86
CA ALA A 26 8.39 9.07 -4.77
C ALA A 26 6.92 9.30 -5.07
N ILE A 27 6.13 9.61 -4.05
CA ILE A 27 4.71 9.93 -4.21
C ILE A 27 4.52 11.13 -5.12
N ARG A 28 5.29 12.21 -4.91
CA ARG A 28 5.24 13.40 -5.77
C ARG A 28 5.58 13.09 -7.21
N GLN A 29 6.59 12.26 -7.45
CA GLN A 29 7.00 11.88 -8.80
C GLN A 29 5.98 10.98 -9.49
N SER A 30 5.28 10.14 -8.75
CA SER A 30 4.34 9.15 -9.30
C SER A 30 3.24 9.77 -10.14
N THR A 31 2.82 10.99 -9.86
CA THR A 31 1.76 11.68 -10.61
C THR A 31 2.14 11.96 -12.06
N HIS A 32 3.43 11.97 -12.36
CA HIS A 32 3.97 12.30 -13.68
C HIS A 32 4.60 11.10 -14.40
N LEU A 33 4.54 9.91 -13.81
CA LEU A 33 5.19 8.73 -14.35
C LEU A 33 4.25 7.89 -15.22
N PRO A 34 4.80 7.16 -16.22
CA PRO A 34 4.03 6.14 -16.92
C PRO A 34 3.53 5.07 -15.96
N LEU A 35 2.36 4.51 -16.25
CA LEU A 35 1.82 3.41 -15.47
C LEU A 35 2.67 2.14 -15.59
N ASP A 36 2.68 1.34 -14.53
CA ASP A 36 3.27 0.01 -14.49
C ASP A 36 4.79 -0.05 -14.70
N THR A 37 5.50 1.07 -14.55
CA THR A 37 6.96 1.12 -14.60
C THR A 37 7.51 1.36 -13.21
N ALA A 38 8.35 0.44 -12.73
CA ALA A 38 8.96 0.55 -11.40
C ALA A 38 10.23 1.39 -11.42
N TYR A 39 10.39 2.19 -10.39
CA TYR A 39 11.56 3.05 -10.17
C TYR A 39 12.10 2.82 -8.77
N SER A 40 13.35 3.17 -8.54
CA SER A 40 13.98 3.09 -7.21
C SER A 40 14.55 4.43 -6.78
N LEU A 41 14.46 4.71 -5.48
CA LEU A 41 15.14 5.83 -4.83
C LEU A 41 16.02 5.29 -3.72
N GLY A 42 17.34 5.29 -3.94
CA GLY A 42 18.31 4.66 -3.04
C GLY A 42 18.10 3.14 -2.98
N ASP A 43 18.56 2.52 -1.90
CA ASP A 43 18.52 1.08 -1.71
C ASP A 43 17.29 0.59 -0.95
N SER A 44 16.50 1.49 -0.39
CA SER A 44 15.43 1.16 0.54
C SER A 44 14.03 1.32 -0.01
N LEU A 45 13.87 1.74 -1.26
CA LEU A 45 12.57 2.14 -1.78
C LEU A 45 12.41 1.86 -3.26
N THR A 46 11.26 1.26 -3.60
CA THR A 46 10.79 1.07 -4.97
C THR A 46 9.39 1.64 -5.09
N PHE A 47 9.06 2.26 -6.20
CA PHE A 47 7.75 2.87 -6.39
C PHE A 47 7.27 2.80 -7.84
N TRP A 48 5.96 2.87 -8.02
CA TRP A 48 5.30 2.90 -9.33
C TRP A 48 3.89 3.45 -9.20
N ALA A 49 3.29 3.79 -10.32
CA ALA A 49 1.88 4.15 -10.40
C ALA A 49 1.12 3.05 -11.14
N VAL A 50 -0.05 2.69 -10.65
CA VAL A 50 -0.92 1.67 -11.26
C VAL A 50 -2.36 2.14 -11.26
N PRO A 51 -3.21 1.61 -12.17
CA PRO A 51 -4.66 1.72 -11.98
C PRO A 51 -5.07 0.99 -10.70
N ALA A 52 -6.02 1.52 -9.97
CA ALA A 52 -6.47 0.91 -8.72
C ALA A 52 -6.94 -0.55 -8.92
N GLY A 53 -7.54 -0.84 -10.07
CA GLY A 53 -7.95 -2.20 -10.42
C GLY A 53 -6.82 -3.22 -10.47
N ALA A 54 -5.59 -2.79 -10.72
CA ALA A 54 -4.42 -3.68 -10.70
C ALA A 54 -4.05 -4.14 -9.27
N LEU A 55 -4.52 -3.45 -8.25
CA LEU A 55 -4.32 -3.81 -6.84
C LEU A 55 -5.46 -4.67 -6.28
N ALA A 56 -6.53 -4.86 -7.04
CA ALA A 56 -7.69 -5.62 -6.58
C ALA A 56 -7.37 -7.11 -6.46
N ASP A 57 -7.86 -7.71 -5.39
CA ASP A 57 -7.68 -9.13 -5.12
C ASP A 57 -8.90 -9.64 -4.33
N ASP A 58 -9.22 -10.91 -4.47
CA ASP A 58 -10.24 -11.59 -3.67
C ASP A 58 -9.71 -12.02 -2.30
N ARG A 59 -8.41 -11.86 -2.06
CA ARG A 59 -7.73 -12.16 -0.81
C ARG A 59 -7.03 -10.94 -0.25
N TYR A 60 -6.75 -10.96 1.04
CA TYR A 60 -5.83 -10.01 1.67
C TYR A 60 -4.40 -10.35 1.26
N VAL A 61 -3.62 -9.33 0.96
CA VAL A 61 -2.22 -9.46 0.55
C VAL A 61 -1.33 -8.80 1.57
N GLY A 62 -0.30 -9.51 2.01
CA GLY A 62 0.67 -9.01 2.96
C GLY A 62 2.11 -9.32 2.55
N HIS A 63 3.04 -8.62 3.16
CA HIS A 63 4.47 -8.70 2.90
C HIS A 63 5.24 -8.83 4.21
N ARG A 64 6.49 -9.24 4.15
CA ARG A 64 7.34 -9.40 5.35
C ARG A 64 8.51 -8.43 5.39
N ARG A 65 8.99 -7.98 4.23
CA ARG A 65 10.24 -7.23 4.11
C ARG A 65 10.08 -5.74 3.90
N TYR A 66 8.86 -5.27 3.64
CA TYR A 66 8.62 -3.86 3.39
C TYR A 66 7.25 -3.40 3.87
N HIS A 67 7.18 -2.11 4.13
CA HIS A 67 5.91 -1.40 4.29
C HIS A 67 5.34 -1.09 2.92
N THR A 68 4.04 -1.20 2.77
CA THR A 68 3.34 -0.76 1.57
C THR A 68 2.71 0.60 1.83
N VAL A 69 3.00 1.55 0.97
CA VAL A 69 2.44 2.90 1.03
C VAL A 69 1.58 3.14 -0.20
N LEU A 70 0.33 3.52 0.01
CA LEU A 70 -0.62 3.81 -1.05
C LEU A 70 -1.03 5.28 -1.00
N SER A 71 -1.03 5.94 -2.14
CA SER A 71 -1.53 7.31 -2.27
C SER A 71 -2.37 7.42 -3.54
N PRO A 72 -3.70 7.55 -3.41
CA PRO A 72 -4.56 7.74 -4.57
C PRO A 72 -4.28 9.06 -5.28
N ILE A 73 -4.23 9.02 -6.61
CA ILE A 73 -3.92 10.20 -7.44
C ILE A 73 -5.20 10.84 -7.97
N ASP A 74 -6.12 10.06 -8.50
CA ASP A 74 -7.28 10.58 -9.23
C ASP A 74 -8.60 10.47 -8.45
N GLU A 75 -8.78 9.39 -7.68
CA GLU A 75 -10.01 9.08 -6.96
C GLU A 75 -9.70 8.52 -5.57
N PRO A 76 -10.58 8.70 -4.58
CA PRO A 76 -10.41 8.06 -3.28
C PRO A 76 -10.32 6.54 -3.41
N LEU A 77 -9.57 5.90 -2.52
CA LEU A 77 -9.35 4.46 -2.52
C LEU A 77 -9.89 3.83 -1.24
N ALA A 78 -10.78 2.86 -1.37
CA ALA A 78 -11.27 2.07 -0.25
C ALA A 78 -10.40 0.83 -0.04
N VAL A 79 -9.84 0.69 1.15
CA VAL A 79 -8.91 -0.39 1.48
C VAL A 79 -9.35 -1.07 2.78
N TYR A 80 -9.47 -2.38 2.74
CA TYR A 80 -9.62 -3.17 3.96
C TYR A 80 -8.23 -3.54 4.47
N VAL A 81 -7.91 -3.17 5.70
CA VAL A 81 -6.64 -3.50 6.33
C VAL A 81 -6.91 -4.25 7.63
N ARG A 82 -6.24 -5.37 7.83
CA ARG A 82 -6.34 -6.18 9.04
C ARG A 82 -4.98 -6.69 9.48
N PRO A 83 -4.79 -6.89 10.79
CA PRO A 83 -3.61 -7.61 11.26
C PRO A 83 -3.59 -9.03 10.69
N LYS A 84 -2.43 -9.52 10.31
CA LYS A 84 -2.28 -10.90 9.82
C LYS A 84 -2.76 -11.93 10.83
N THR A 85 -2.64 -11.62 12.14
CA THR A 85 -3.11 -12.48 13.21
C THR A 85 -4.63 -12.66 13.25
N ALA A 86 -5.39 -11.74 12.62
CA ALA A 86 -6.84 -11.82 12.48
C ALA A 86 -7.29 -12.51 11.19
N LEU A 87 -6.34 -13.05 10.43
CA LEU A 87 -6.58 -13.67 9.13
C LEU A 87 -6.01 -15.10 9.12
N ARG A 88 -6.42 -15.88 8.12
CA ARG A 88 -5.89 -17.22 7.86
C ARG A 88 -5.05 -17.21 6.60
N PRO A 89 -3.87 -17.85 6.59
CA PRO A 89 -3.11 -18.04 5.36
C PRO A 89 -3.95 -18.76 4.31
N ALA A 90 -3.91 -18.25 3.07
CA ALA A 90 -4.60 -18.83 1.92
C ALA A 90 -3.57 -19.26 0.88
N GLY A 91 -2.81 -20.30 1.21
CA GLY A 91 -1.72 -20.81 0.40
C GLY A 91 -0.35 -20.52 1.00
N ALA A 92 0.69 -20.99 0.31
CA ALA A 92 2.07 -20.80 0.75
C ALA A 92 2.54 -19.35 0.51
N TYR A 93 3.36 -18.87 1.43
CA TYR A 93 4.04 -17.58 1.25
C TYR A 93 5.11 -17.69 0.16
N SER A 94 5.18 -16.70 -0.73
CA SER A 94 6.20 -16.64 -1.77
C SER A 94 7.38 -15.78 -1.31
N ASP A 95 8.52 -16.42 -1.05
CA ASP A 95 9.75 -15.69 -0.71
C ASP A 95 10.30 -14.89 -1.90
N VAL A 96 10.07 -15.35 -3.11
CA VAL A 96 10.55 -14.69 -4.33
C VAL A 96 9.87 -13.34 -4.53
N SER A 97 8.55 -13.30 -4.41
CA SER A 97 7.77 -12.06 -4.55
C SER A 97 7.55 -11.34 -3.23
N ASP A 98 7.97 -11.91 -2.11
CA ASP A 98 7.68 -11.44 -0.75
C ASP A 98 6.19 -11.17 -0.56
N ARG A 99 5.36 -12.17 -0.90
CA ARG A 99 3.92 -12.01 -0.93
C ARG A 99 3.21 -13.19 -0.28
N GLY A 100 2.36 -12.89 0.67
CA GLY A 100 1.42 -13.82 1.27
C GLY A 100 -0.01 -13.43 0.97
N ARG A 101 -0.89 -14.42 0.80
CA ARG A 101 -2.32 -14.23 0.65
C ARG A 101 -3.05 -14.78 1.85
N PHE A 102 -4.09 -14.08 2.27
CA PHE A 102 -4.82 -14.38 3.49
C PHE A 102 -6.32 -14.26 3.26
N GLY A 103 -7.09 -15.06 3.98
CA GLY A 103 -8.54 -15.00 3.97
C GLY A 103 -9.11 -14.65 5.34
N LEU A 104 -10.37 -14.23 5.35
CA LEU A 104 -11.11 -14.04 6.60
C LEU A 104 -11.35 -15.41 7.28
N PRO A 105 -11.23 -15.48 8.61
CA PRO A 105 -11.53 -16.71 9.32
C PRO A 105 -13.04 -16.97 9.29
N ASN A 106 -13.42 -18.21 8.99
CA ASN A 106 -14.83 -18.65 8.91
C ASN A 106 -15.63 -17.77 7.93
N ASP A 107 -16.84 -17.41 8.29
CA ASP A 107 -17.75 -16.57 7.53
C ASP A 107 -17.74 -15.12 8.03
N ASP A 108 -16.65 -14.64 8.60
CA ASP A 108 -16.53 -13.28 9.08
C ASP A 108 -16.72 -12.26 7.95
N GLU A 109 -17.44 -11.21 8.25
CA GLU A 109 -17.62 -10.09 7.31
C GLU A 109 -16.41 -9.16 7.33
N GLU A 110 -16.14 -8.52 6.20
CA GLU A 110 -15.01 -7.60 6.09
C GLU A 110 -15.16 -6.33 6.93
N GLY A 111 -16.37 -5.93 7.21
CA GLY A 111 -16.63 -4.68 7.92
C GLY A 111 -16.50 -3.46 7.00
N VAL A 112 -16.06 -2.34 7.58
CA VAL A 112 -15.97 -1.04 6.90
C VAL A 112 -14.55 -0.82 6.39
N PRO A 113 -14.36 -0.46 5.10
CA PRO A 113 -13.03 -0.12 4.59
C PRO A 113 -12.53 1.21 5.13
N CYS A 114 -11.20 1.36 5.16
CA CYS A 114 -10.57 2.64 5.31
C CYS A 114 -10.60 3.36 3.96
N VAL A 115 -11.15 4.58 3.90
CA VAL A 115 -11.15 5.36 2.67
C VAL A 115 -10.00 6.35 2.70
N VAL A 116 -9.08 6.19 1.76
CA VAL A 116 -7.94 7.09 1.59
C VAL A 116 -8.35 8.18 0.61
N PRO A 117 -8.34 9.46 1.00
CA PRO A 117 -8.69 10.55 0.09
C PRO A 117 -7.62 10.73 -0.98
N VAL A 118 -7.98 11.39 -2.08
CA VAL A 118 -7.00 11.81 -3.10
C VAL A 118 -5.89 12.64 -2.44
N GLY A 119 -4.65 12.28 -2.70
CA GLY A 119 -3.49 12.91 -2.06
C GLY A 119 -3.23 12.46 -0.63
N GLY A 120 -4.13 11.67 -0.03
CA GLY A 120 -3.89 11.02 1.25
C GLY A 120 -2.88 9.89 1.15
N ILE A 121 -2.36 9.44 2.28
CA ILE A 121 -1.32 8.42 2.33
C ILE A 121 -1.67 7.38 3.38
N LEU A 122 -1.75 6.13 2.95
CA LEU A 122 -1.92 4.98 3.82
C LEU A 122 -0.60 4.22 3.92
N ILE A 123 -0.13 3.99 5.13
CA ILE A 123 1.02 3.12 5.40
C ILE A 123 0.52 1.83 6.02
N MET A 124 0.73 0.72 5.32
CA MET A 124 0.48 -0.63 5.82
C MET A 124 1.80 -1.23 6.30
N GLU A 125 1.78 -1.75 7.51
CA GLU A 125 2.97 -2.35 8.13
C GLU A 125 3.10 -3.84 7.76
N GLU A 126 4.27 -4.42 8.03
CA GLU A 126 4.56 -5.82 7.69
C GLU A 126 3.72 -6.83 8.48
N CYS A 127 3.18 -6.44 9.61
CA CYS A 127 2.27 -7.29 10.41
C CYS A 127 0.82 -7.25 9.92
N GLU A 128 0.53 -6.46 8.90
CA GLU A 128 -0.80 -6.25 8.36
C GLU A 128 -0.93 -6.81 6.95
N ALA A 129 -2.16 -7.01 6.51
CA ALA A 129 -2.49 -7.36 5.13
C ALA A 129 -3.67 -6.51 4.68
N MET A 130 -3.76 -6.28 3.37
CA MET A 130 -4.80 -5.43 2.78
C MET A 130 -5.54 -6.14 1.67
N ARG A 131 -6.77 -5.68 1.44
CA ARG A 131 -7.58 -6.08 0.29
C ARG A 131 -8.24 -4.88 -0.34
N ILE A 132 -8.23 -4.82 -1.66
CA ILE A 132 -8.94 -3.83 -2.46
C ILE A 132 -9.95 -4.56 -3.34
N ASN A 133 -11.21 -4.12 -3.32
CA ASN A 133 -12.27 -4.73 -4.12
C ASN A 133 -12.18 -4.33 -5.59
N ALA A 134 -12.35 -5.31 -6.48
CA ALA A 134 -12.32 -5.10 -7.92
C ALA A 134 -13.49 -4.25 -8.43
N THR A 135 -14.60 -4.24 -7.73
CA THR A 135 -15.86 -3.66 -8.21
C THR A 135 -15.99 -2.16 -8.10
N SER A 136 -15.16 -1.52 -7.30
CA SER A 136 -15.38 -0.10 -6.98
C SER A 136 -14.42 0.86 -7.68
N VAL A 137 -13.32 0.40 -8.28
CA VAL A 137 -12.29 1.33 -8.77
C VAL A 137 -11.52 0.76 -9.96
N ALA A 138 -12.01 0.96 -11.16
CA ALA A 138 -11.33 0.39 -12.32
C ALA A 138 -10.17 1.24 -12.86
N VAL A 139 -10.24 2.57 -12.81
CA VAL A 139 -9.42 3.46 -13.65
C VAL A 139 -8.56 4.50 -12.92
N GLY A 140 -8.89 4.86 -11.68
CA GLY A 140 -8.11 5.85 -10.93
C GLY A 140 -6.70 5.36 -10.67
N ARG A 141 -5.71 6.23 -10.84
CA ARG A 141 -4.31 5.89 -10.58
C ARG A 141 -4.01 5.92 -9.08
N VAL A 142 -3.15 5.02 -8.65
CA VAL A 142 -2.65 4.94 -7.28
C VAL A 142 -1.12 4.89 -7.32
N SER A 143 -0.49 5.72 -6.51
CA SER A 143 0.94 5.61 -6.23
C SER A 143 1.17 4.49 -5.22
N VAL A 144 2.04 3.56 -5.56
CA VAL A 144 2.45 2.45 -4.68
C VAL A 144 3.92 2.62 -4.37
N VAL A 145 4.26 2.68 -3.09
CA VAL A 145 5.66 2.76 -2.65
C VAL A 145 5.91 1.59 -1.70
N ARG A 146 6.98 0.85 -1.95
CA ARG A 146 7.49 -0.18 -1.06
C ARG A 146 8.73 0.32 -0.36
N VAL A 147 8.64 0.44 0.95
CA VAL A 147 9.74 0.93 1.79
C VAL A 147 10.24 -0.23 2.64
N THR A 148 11.51 -0.55 2.54
CA THR A 148 12.09 -1.69 3.28
C THR A 148 11.96 -1.49 4.79
N VAL A 149 11.64 -2.58 5.48
CA VAL A 149 11.58 -2.58 6.95
C VAL A 149 12.98 -2.47 7.53
N GLU A 150 13.97 -3.05 6.87
CA GLU A 150 15.37 -2.97 7.23
C GLU A 150 16.06 -1.75 6.59
N GLY A 151 17.27 -1.47 6.97
CA GLY A 151 18.07 -0.43 6.33
C GLY A 151 17.83 0.96 6.90
N PHE A 152 17.94 1.06 8.15
CA PHE A 152 17.81 2.30 8.88
C PHE A 152 19.06 3.15 8.80
#